data_ba9842c01636b4dffd839d23236874f2
#
_entry.id   ba9842c01636b4dffd839d23236874f2
#
_cell.length_a   1.000
_cell.length_b   1.000
_cell.length_c   1.000
_cell.angle_alpha   90.00
_cell.angle_beta   90.00
_cell.angle_gamma   90.00
#
_symmetry.space_group_name_H-M   'P 1'
#
loop_
_entity.id
_entity.type
_entity.pdbx_description
1 polymer ?
#
loop_
_entity_poly.entity_id
_entity_poly.type
_entity_poly.pdbx_seq_one_letter_code
_entity_poly.pdbx_strand_id
1 'polypeptide(L)'
;MSDVNYGKDRAWSDRYLPAIQRIVGPLLLAPAPFQVDATEATDLMVMTARDMRIACRVRRPGFAGPYGNEFTMRSRRYDSGAVTEIEKIAAGFGDWLFYGHARDHTTAEIDHWLLVDLHAWRFHVRNNLAFVRWGEIRNSDQASAFVWFDVDTFPPAPPILVARNEPVFFAGESVA
;
A
#
# COMPACT_ATOMS: atom_id res chain seq x y z
N MET A 1 11.26 -19.17 -17.91
CA MET A 1 9.81 -19.11 -17.57
C MET A 1 9.42 -17.93 -16.66
N SER A 2 10.37 -17.14 -16.14
CA SER A 2 10.11 -16.03 -15.18
C SER A 2 9.52 -14.74 -15.78
N ASP A 3 9.80 -14.41 -17.03
CA ASP A 3 9.35 -13.14 -17.62
C ASP A 3 7.85 -13.07 -17.92
N VAL A 4 7.22 -14.20 -18.22
CA VAL A 4 5.79 -14.24 -18.57
C VAL A 4 4.87 -13.92 -17.37
N ASN A 5 5.24 -14.37 -16.18
CA ASN A 5 4.45 -14.08 -14.98
C ASN A 5 4.64 -12.63 -14.50
N TYR A 6 5.86 -12.10 -14.60
CA TYR A 6 6.12 -10.70 -14.26
C TYR A 6 5.35 -9.75 -15.18
N GLY A 7 5.32 -10.02 -16.49
CA GLY A 7 4.54 -9.21 -17.44
C GLY A 7 3.03 -9.21 -17.14
N LYS A 8 2.47 -10.37 -16.77
CA LYS A 8 1.03 -10.47 -16.41
C LYS A 8 0.71 -9.75 -15.10
N ASP A 9 1.55 -9.88 -14.09
CA ASP A 9 1.35 -9.20 -12.79
C ASP A 9 1.51 -7.69 -12.95
N ARG A 10 2.45 -7.23 -13.79
CA ARG A 10 2.61 -5.83 -14.11
C ARG A 10 1.40 -5.28 -14.85
N ALA A 11 0.96 -5.93 -15.92
CA ALA A 11 -0.21 -5.51 -16.69
C ALA A 11 -1.49 -5.49 -15.83
N TRP A 12 -1.61 -6.42 -14.87
CA TRP A 12 -2.69 -6.38 -13.87
C TRP A 12 -2.62 -5.10 -13.03
N SER A 13 -1.47 -4.76 -12.49
CA SER A 13 -1.31 -3.59 -11.62
C SER A 13 -1.43 -2.27 -12.40
N ASP A 14 -0.86 -2.19 -13.60
CA ASP A 14 -0.82 -0.98 -14.41
C ASP A 14 -2.23 -0.48 -14.79
N ARG A 15 -3.20 -1.37 -14.96
CA ARG A 15 -4.59 -0.99 -15.26
C ARG A 15 -5.26 -0.15 -14.15
N TYR A 16 -4.75 -0.24 -12.92
CA TYR A 16 -5.28 0.50 -11.77
C TYR A 16 -4.62 1.86 -11.57
N LEU A 17 -3.55 2.19 -12.29
CA LEU A 17 -2.84 3.47 -12.13
C LEU A 17 -3.76 4.68 -12.21
N PRO A 18 -4.73 4.78 -13.16
CA PRO A 18 -5.65 5.92 -13.19
C PRO A 18 -6.55 6.01 -11.95
N ALA A 19 -6.97 4.88 -11.38
CA ALA A 19 -7.76 4.88 -10.15
C ALA A 19 -6.90 5.30 -8.95
N ILE A 20 -5.67 4.81 -8.86
CA ILE A 20 -4.71 5.19 -7.82
C ILE A 20 -4.40 6.68 -7.89
N GLN A 21 -4.17 7.24 -9.08
CA GLN A 21 -3.94 8.68 -9.25
C GLN A 21 -5.11 9.53 -8.74
N ARG A 22 -6.36 9.10 -8.99
CA ARG A 22 -7.55 9.79 -8.47
C ARG A 22 -7.68 9.71 -6.95
N ILE A 23 -7.22 8.62 -6.33
CA ILE A 23 -7.25 8.43 -4.88
C ILE A 23 -6.13 9.23 -4.21
N VAL A 24 -4.90 9.08 -4.70
CA VAL A 24 -3.71 9.63 -4.03
C VAL A 24 -3.49 11.10 -4.37
N GLY A 25 -3.85 11.53 -5.59
CA GLY A 25 -3.63 12.91 -6.04
C GLY A 25 -4.17 13.98 -5.07
N PRO A 26 -5.42 13.90 -4.61
CA PRO A 26 -5.95 14.83 -3.62
C PRO A 26 -5.22 14.85 -2.27
N LEU A 27 -4.57 13.73 -1.89
CA LEU A 27 -3.81 13.64 -0.64
C LEU A 27 -2.48 14.40 -0.68
N LEU A 28 -2.03 14.77 -1.88
CA LEU A 28 -0.84 15.61 -2.08
C LEU A 28 -1.16 17.11 -1.96
N LEU A 29 -2.44 17.46 -1.88
CA LEU A 29 -2.93 18.81 -1.69
C LEU A 29 -3.48 18.95 -0.28
N ALA A 30 -3.12 20.01 0.41
CA ALA A 30 -3.70 20.37 1.71
C ALA A 30 -4.31 21.76 1.62
N PRO A 31 -5.45 22.03 2.30
CA PRO A 31 -5.91 23.40 2.50
C PRO A 31 -4.80 24.24 3.15
N ALA A 32 -4.60 25.46 2.69
CA ALA A 32 -3.67 26.37 3.32
C ALA A 32 -4.13 26.66 4.77
N PRO A 33 -3.24 26.73 5.77
CA PRO A 33 -3.60 27.21 7.08
C PRO A 33 -4.17 28.64 6.99
N PHE A 34 -5.15 28.99 7.83
CA PHE A 34 -5.81 30.28 7.82
C PHE A 34 -4.83 31.49 7.76
N GLN A 35 -3.71 31.39 8.47
CA GLN A 35 -2.68 32.46 8.47
C GLN A 35 -2.04 32.62 7.09
N VAL A 36 -1.76 31.52 6.38
CA VAL A 36 -1.17 31.53 5.04
C VAL A 36 -2.18 32.04 4.02
N ASP A 37 -3.43 31.55 4.08
CA ASP A 37 -4.51 32.02 3.23
C ASP A 37 -4.74 33.53 3.41
N ALA A 38 -4.85 34.01 4.65
CA ALA A 38 -5.09 35.41 4.95
C ALA A 38 -3.93 36.35 4.59
N THR A 39 -2.67 35.87 4.60
CA THR A 39 -1.50 36.71 4.34
C THR A 39 -0.90 36.54 2.96
N GLU A 40 -1.07 35.38 2.32
CA GLU A 40 -0.41 35.00 1.07
C GLU A 40 -1.40 34.70 -0.06
N ALA A 41 -2.71 34.88 0.18
CA ALA A 41 -3.79 34.58 -0.77
C ALA A 41 -3.66 33.16 -1.38
N THR A 42 -3.42 32.19 -0.50
CA THR A 42 -3.14 30.80 -0.89
C THR A 42 -4.23 29.88 -0.34
N ASP A 43 -5.13 29.40 -1.20
CA ASP A 43 -6.22 28.47 -0.82
C ASP A 43 -5.74 27.03 -0.60
N LEU A 44 -4.73 26.59 -1.38
CA LEU A 44 -4.20 25.22 -1.34
C LEU A 44 -2.67 25.22 -1.34
N MET A 45 -2.11 24.34 -0.56
CA MET A 45 -0.67 24.05 -0.55
C MET A 45 -0.40 22.66 -1.15
N VAL A 46 0.60 22.56 -2.02
CA VAL A 46 1.17 21.29 -2.43
C VAL A 46 2.05 20.80 -1.28
N MET A 47 1.65 19.71 -0.63
CA MET A 47 2.51 19.03 0.33
C MET A 47 3.79 18.59 -0.38
N THR A 48 4.92 18.62 0.30
CA THR A 48 6.28 18.38 -0.23
C THR A 48 6.34 17.09 -1.08
N ALA A 49 5.86 17.16 -2.30
CA ALA A 49 5.71 16.01 -3.20
C ALA A 49 6.78 15.96 -4.30
N ARG A 50 7.81 16.78 -4.18
CA ARG A 50 8.87 16.79 -5.17
C ARG A 50 9.61 15.46 -5.14
N ASP A 51 9.56 14.75 -6.28
CA ASP A 51 10.24 13.48 -6.48
C ASP A 51 9.77 12.33 -5.56
N MET A 52 8.58 12.44 -4.95
CA MET A 52 7.99 11.35 -4.17
C MET A 52 7.72 10.12 -5.04
N ARG A 53 8.15 8.97 -4.56
CA ARG A 53 8.00 7.68 -5.25
C ARG A 53 6.98 6.83 -4.52
N ILE A 54 5.90 6.48 -5.21
CA ILE A 54 4.81 5.67 -4.67
C ILE A 54 4.88 4.29 -5.31
N ALA A 55 5.20 3.27 -4.52
CA ALA A 55 5.04 1.90 -4.94
C ALA A 55 3.55 1.54 -4.98
N CYS A 56 3.10 0.86 -6.02
CA CYS A 56 1.70 0.49 -6.18
C CYS A 56 1.53 -1.02 -6.27
N ARG A 57 0.62 -1.55 -5.46
CA ARG A 57 0.25 -2.95 -5.50
C ARG A 57 -1.26 -3.11 -5.35
N VAL A 58 -1.88 -3.84 -6.28
CA VAL A 58 -3.31 -4.15 -6.22
C VAL A 58 -3.51 -5.66 -6.20
N ARG A 59 -4.12 -6.15 -5.12
CA ARG A 59 -4.51 -7.54 -4.98
C ARG A 59 -5.77 -7.87 -5.79
N ARG A 60 -5.89 -9.13 -6.15
CA ARG A 60 -7.09 -9.65 -6.81
C ARG A 60 -8.30 -9.56 -5.88
N PRO A 61 -9.54 -9.60 -6.40
CA PRO A 61 -10.76 -9.58 -5.61
C PRO A 61 -10.83 -10.70 -4.56
N GLY A 62 -11.62 -10.49 -3.51
CA GLY A 62 -11.90 -11.48 -2.47
C GLY A 62 -10.95 -11.46 -1.27
N PHE A 63 -9.94 -10.59 -1.27
CA PHE A 63 -8.97 -10.49 -0.17
C PHE A 63 -9.22 -9.31 0.78
N ALA A 64 -10.07 -8.35 0.42
CA ALA A 64 -10.32 -7.17 1.25
C ALA A 64 -10.95 -7.51 2.61
N GLY A 65 -11.95 -8.39 2.64
CA GLY A 65 -12.64 -8.76 3.89
C GLY A 65 -11.69 -9.34 4.95
N PRO A 66 -11.00 -10.47 4.68
CA PRO A 66 -10.13 -11.10 5.70
C PRO A 66 -8.80 -10.37 5.92
N TYR A 67 -8.31 -9.56 4.97
CA TYR A 67 -6.95 -8.99 4.99
C TYR A 67 -6.93 -7.48 4.69
N GLY A 68 -8.03 -6.77 4.93
CA GLY A 68 -8.12 -5.32 4.65
C GLY A 68 -7.12 -4.49 5.44
N ASN A 69 -6.77 -4.90 6.65
CA ASN A 69 -5.80 -4.20 7.50
C ASN A 69 -4.35 -4.69 7.29
N GLU A 70 -4.11 -5.50 6.28
CA GLU A 70 -2.78 -6.03 6.00
C GLU A 70 -2.25 -5.53 4.66
N PHE A 71 -0.95 -5.25 4.63
CA PHE A 71 -0.22 -5.08 3.37
C PHE A 71 0.89 -6.12 3.26
N THR A 72 1.24 -6.45 2.02
CA THR A 72 2.26 -7.48 1.77
C THR A 72 3.36 -6.95 0.86
N MET A 73 4.58 -7.43 1.10
CA MET A 73 5.74 -7.20 0.25
C MET A 73 6.37 -8.54 -0.13
N ARG A 74 6.87 -8.66 -1.37
CA ARG A 74 7.59 -9.86 -1.76
C ARG A 74 8.92 -9.94 -1.02
N SER A 75 9.10 -11.03 -0.26
CA SER A 75 10.28 -11.24 0.59
C SER A 75 11.31 -12.18 -0.03
N ARG A 76 10.90 -13.13 -0.86
CA ARG A 76 11.80 -14.09 -1.47
C ARG A 76 11.43 -14.41 -2.91
N ARG A 77 12.46 -14.72 -3.71
CA ARG A 77 12.35 -15.36 -5.02
C ARG A 77 13.27 -16.58 -5.00
N TYR A 78 12.70 -17.75 -5.17
CA TYR A 78 13.45 -19.00 -5.12
C TYR A 78 14.01 -19.41 -6.49
N ASP A 79 13.47 -18.82 -7.54
CA ASP A 79 13.76 -19.16 -8.94
C ASP A 79 14.83 -18.29 -9.59
N SER A 80 15.06 -17.08 -9.12
CA SER A 80 15.89 -16.11 -9.86
C SER A 80 16.95 -15.39 -9.05
N GLY A 81 16.92 -15.45 -7.72
CA GLY A 81 17.81 -14.67 -6.85
C GLY A 81 17.71 -13.15 -7.06
N ALA A 82 16.70 -12.67 -7.80
CA ALA A 82 16.52 -11.23 -8.05
C ALA A 82 16.16 -10.49 -6.78
N VAL A 83 16.67 -9.26 -6.63
CA VAL A 83 16.38 -8.37 -5.52
C VAL A 83 14.87 -8.20 -5.34
N THR A 84 14.39 -8.45 -4.16
CA THR A 84 12.96 -8.47 -3.83
C THR A 84 12.42 -7.07 -3.56
N GLU A 85 11.09 -6.95 -3.48
CA GLU A 85 10.42 -5.70 -3.15
C GLU A 85 10.82 -5.20 -1.76
N ILE A 86 10.80 -6.08 -0.76
CA ILE A 86 11.15 -5.71 0.61
C ILE A 86 12.61 -5.26 0.74
N GLU A 87 13.54 -5.91 0.03
CA GLU A 87 14.96 -5.52 0.02
C GLU A 87 15.14 -4.12 -0.59
N LYS A 88 14.46 -3.81 -1.70
CA LYS A 88 14.47 -2.48 -2.31
C LYS A 88 13.92 -1.42 -1.34
N ILE A 89 12.77 -1.71 -0.73
CA ILE A 89 12.16 -0.78 0.23
C ILE A 89 13.05 -0.60 1.46
N ALA A 90 13.61 -1.66 2.02
CA ALA A 90 14.53 -1.60 3.15
C ALA A 90 15.81 -0.80 2.82
N ALA A 91 16.26 -0.85 1.57
CA ALA A 91 17.41 -0.07 1.07
C ALA A 91 17.08 1.42 0.82
N GLY A 92 15.85 1.87 1.09
CA GLY A 92 15.45 3.28 0.99
C GLY A 92 14.68 3.66 -0.28
N PHE A 93 14.33 2.71 -1.14
CA PHE A 93 13.51 3.00 -2.31
C PHE A 93 12.04 3.11 -1.94
N GLY A 94 11.34 4.08 -2.57
CA GLY A 94 9.95 4.38 -2.30
C GLY A 94 9.74 5.19 -1.03
N ASP A 95 8.79 6.10 -1.09
CA ASP A 95 8.40 6.96 0.02
C ASP A 95 7.06 6.49 0.59
N TRP A 96 6.12 6.13 -0.29
CA TRP A 96 4.83 5.53 0.08
C TRP A 96 4.59 4.21 -0.64
N LEU A 97 3.73 3.37 -0.06
CA LEU A 97 3.17 2.18 -0.70
C LEU A 97 1.65 2.31 -0.75
N PHE A 98 1.10 2.42 -1.95
CA PHE A 98 -0.33 2.23 -2.18
C PHE A 98 -0.61 0.73 -2.27
N TYR A 99 -1.42 0.22 -1.35
CA TYR A 99 -1.84 -1.18 -1.31
C TYR A 99 -3.35 -1.27 -1.44
N GLY A 100 -3.83 -1.72 -2.59
CA GLY A 100 -5.24 -1.78 -2.92
C GLY A 100 -5.77 -3.21 -3.10
N HIS A 101 -7.08 -3.36 -2.97
CA HIS A 101 -7.83 -4.57 -3.27
C HIS A 101 -8.79 -4.25 -4.40
N ALA A 102 -8.69 -4.99 -5.50
CA ALA A 102 -9.60 -4.84 -6.63
C ALA A 102 -11.02 -5.24 -6.22
N ARG A 103 -12.03 -4.49 -6.70
CA ARG A 103 -13.44 -4.82 -6.47
C ARG A 103 -13.82 -6.12 -7.16
N ASP A 104 -13.43 -6.26 -8.42
CA ASP A 104 -13.73 -7.41 -9.26
C ASP A 104 -12.64 -7.65 -10.31
N HIS A 105 -12.83 -8.67 -11.16
CA HIS A 105 -11.89 -9.03 -12.21
C HIS A 105 -12.04 -8.21 -13.50
N THR A 106 -13.13 -7.48 -13.67
CA THR A 106 -13.54 -6.83 -14.92
C THR A 106 -13.30 -5.35 -14.95
N THR A 107 -13.57 -4.66 -13.84
CA THR A 107 -13.38 -3.23 -13.70
C THR A 107 -11.98 -2.89 -13.17
N ALA A 108 -11.57 -1.64 -13.33
CA ALA A 108 -10.37 -1.10 -12.70
C ALA A 108 -10.70 -0.33 -11.41
N GLU A 109 -11.71 -0.82 -10.67
CA GLU A 109 -12.14 -0.21 -9.43
C GLU A 109 -11.45 -0.86 -8.23
N ILE A 110 -11.14 -0.02 -7.24
CA ILE A 110 -10.48 -0.41 -5.99
C ILE A 110 -11.54 -0.32 -4.89
N ASP A 111 -11.77 -1.45 -4.22
CA ASP A 111 -12.75 -1.57 -3.17
C ASP A 111 -12.21 -1.11 -1.81
N HIS A 112 -11.01 -1.57 -1.49
CA HIS A 112 -10.32 -1.22 -0.25
C HIS A 112 -8.87 -0.85 -0.53
N TRP A 113 -8.31 0.11 0.23
CA TRP A 113 -6.93 0.52 0.04
C TRP A 113 -6.31 1.11 1.33
N LEU A 114 -5.00 0.97 1.41
CA LEU A 114 -4.11 1.55 2.42
C LEU A 114 -3.03 2.36 1.70
N LEU A 115 -2.68 3.52 2.23
CA LEU A 115 -1.51 4.29 1.84
C LEU A 115 -0.53 4.29 3.02
N VAL A 116 0.56 3.56 2.87
CA VAL A 116 1.55 3.27 3.92
C VAL A 116 2.76 4.18 3.76
N ASP A 117 3.20 4.78 4.86
CA ASP A 117 4.47 5.51 4.92
C ASP A 117 5.64 4.53 5.05
N LEU A 118 6.49 4.47 4.02
CA LEU A 118 7.63 3.57 4.00
C LEU A 118 8.81 4.05 4.86
N HIS A 119 8.87 5.33 5.22
CA HIS A 119 9.86 5.83 6.19
C HIS A 119 9.48 5.37 7.59
N ALA A 120 8.20 5.51 7.97
CA ALA A 120 7.66 4.98 9.22
C ALA A 120 7.82 3.45 9.30
N TRP A 121 7.53 2.73 8.20
CA TRP A 121 7.72 1.28 8.13
C TRP A 121 9.19 0.90 8.40
N ARG A 122 10.15 1.54 7.74
CA ARG A 122 11.59 1.29 7.98
C ARG A 122 12.00 1.56 9.42
N PHE A 123 11.46 2.61 10.02
CA PHE A 123 11.70 2.93 11.42
C PHE A 123 11.19 1.82 12.34
N HIS A 124 9.93 1.39 12.17
CA HIS A 124 9.32 0.38 13.03
C HIS A 124 9.94 -1.00 12.87
N VAL A 125 10.27 -1.40 11.65
CA VAL A 125 10.95 -2.69 11.42
C VAL A 125 12.31 -2.74 12.11
N ARG A 126 13.02 -1.63 12.19
CA ARG A 126 14.33 -1.57 12.88
C ARG A 126 14.21 -1.52 14.40
N ASN A 127 13.20 -0.84 14.92
CA ASN A 127 13.16 -0.49 16.35
C ASN A 127 12.01 -1.16 17.12
N ASN A 128 10.94 -1.54 16.46
CA ASN A 128 9.67 -1.90 17.09
C ASN A 128 9.06 -3.21 16.55
N LEU A 129 9.81 -4.00 15.79
CA LEU A 129 9.27 -5.20 15.10
C LEU A 129 8.61 -6.20 16.07
N ALA A 130 9.08 -6.25 17.31
CA ALA A 130 8.50 -7.13 18.34
C ALA A 130 7.05 -6.77 18.73
N PHE A 131 6.61 -5.55 18.45
CA PHE A 131 5.24 -5.09 18.73
C PHE A 131 4.32 -5.17 17.51
N VAL A 132 4.87 -5.44 16.33
CA VAL A 132 4.13 -5.49 15.07
C VAL A 132 3.72 -6.94 14.79
N ARG A 133 2.46 -7.15 14.47
CA ARG A 133 1.99 -8.45 13.98
C ARG A 133 2.35 -8.60 12.51
N TRP A 134 3.17 -9.58 12.21
CA TRP A 134 3.66 -9.87 10.87
C TRP A 134 3.94 -11.36 10.70
N GLY A 135 4.10 -11.80 9.47
CA GLY A 135 4.53 -13.15 9.17
C GLY A 135 4.95 -13.32 7.71
N GLU A 136 5.55 -14.45 7.39
CA GLU A 136 5.95 -14.79 6.03
C GLU A 136 5.14 -15.99 5.53
N ILE A 137 4.65 -15.90 4.31
CA ILE A 137 3.89 -16.97 3.65
C ILE A 137 4.51 -17.23 2.28
N ARG A 138 4.74 -18.50 1.99
CA ARG A 138 5.17 -18.95 0.67
C ARG A 138 3.98 -19.00 -0.29
N ASN A 139 4.17 -18.52 -1.51
CA ASN A 139 3.13 -18.58 -2.54
C ASN A 139 2.82 -20.03 -2.92
N SER A 140 1.60 -20.27 -3.38
CA SER A 140 1.13 -21.60 -3.81
C SER A 140 1.94 -22.19 -4.94
N ASP A 141 2.52 -21.35 -5.80
CA ASP A 141 3.42 -21.74 -6.90
C ASP A 141 4.82 -22.15 -6.42
N GLN A 142 5.10 -22.01 -5.12
CA GLN A 142 6.39 -22.29 -4.49
C GLN A 142 7.58 -21.47 -5.01
N ALA A 143 7.38 -20.57 -5.97
CA ALA A 143 8.44 -19.79 -6.62
C ALA A 143 8.85 -18.55 -5.83
N SER A 144 7.99 -18.06 -4.95
CA SER A 144 8.25 -16.87 -4.15
C SER A 144 7.56 -16.91 -2.78
N ALA A 145 7.98 -16.01 -1.89
CA ALA A 145 7.29 -15.74 -0.63
C ALA A 145 7.00 -14.24 -0.50
N PHE A 146 6.05 -13.92 0.35
CA PHE A 146 5.76 -12.56 0.77
C PHE A 146 5.65 -12.46 2.29
N VAL A 147 6.04 -11.33 2.81
CA VAL A 147 5.79 -10.96 4.20
C VAL A 147 4.55 -10.10 4.25
N TRP A 148 3.73 -10.27 5.27
CA TRP A 148 2.56 -9.46 5.56
C TRP A 148 2.74 -8.73 6.89
N PHE A 149 2.13 -7.56 7.01
CA PHE A 149 2.13 -6.71 8.20
C PHE A 149 0.72 -6.23 8.47
N ASP A 150 0.27 -6.31 9.71
CA ASP A 150 -1.01 -5.74 10.16
C ASP A 150 -0.79 -4.29 10.60
N VAL A 151 -1.42 -3.34 9.88
CA VAL A 151 -1.23 -1.91 10.11
C VAL A 151 -1.71 -1.44 11.48
N ASP A 152 -2.72 -2.07 12.05
CA ASP A 152 -3.31 -1.67 13.33
C ASP A 152 -2.44 -2.04 14.54
N THR A 153 -1.39 -2.84 14.32
CA THR A 153 -0.46 -3.27 15.38
C THR A 153 0.81 -2.41 15.46
N PHE A 154 1.02 -1.51 14.52
CA PHE A 154 2.17 -0.63 14.57
C PHE A 154 2.03 0.39 15.71
N PRO A 155 3.12 0.72 16.41
CA PRO A 155 3.11 1.83 17.37
C PRO A 155 2.64 3.14 16.72
N PRO A 156 1.98 4.03 17.46
CA PRO A 156 1.35 5.22 16.90
C PRO A 156 2.34 6.29 16.39
N ALA A 157 3.62 6.19 16.77
CA ALA A 157 4.63 7.17 16.39
C ALA A 157 5.93 6.52 15.89
N PRO A 158 6.39 6.85 14.68
CA PRO A 158 5.69 7.63 13.65
C PRO A 158 4.49 6.86 13.07
N PRO A 159 3.43 7.53 12.61
CA PRO A 159 2.25 6.85 12.09
C PRO A 159 2.58 6.06 10.80
N ILE A 160 2.17 4.80 10.76
CA ILE A 160 2.40 3.91 9.60
C ILE A 160 1.48 4.24 8.41
N LEU A 161 0.27 4.73 8.68
CA LEU A 161 -0.71 5.07 7.67
C LEU A 161 -0.70 6.56 7.36
N VAL A 162 -0.57 6.89 6.09
CA VAL A 162 -0.85 8.23 5.55
C VAL A 162 -2.36 8.42 5.41
N ALA A 163 -3.03 7.42 4.82
CA ALA A 163 -4.49 7.40 4.65
C ALA A 163 -4.99 5.96 4.38
N ARG A 164 -6.28 5.74 4.57
CA ARG A 164 -7.00 4.55 4.11
C ARG A 164 -8.45 4.91 3.83
N ASN A 165 -9.15 4.13 2.98
CA ASN A 165 -10.59 4.19 3.00
C ASN A 165 -11.12 3.34 4.16
N GLU A 166 -12.22 3.78 4.76
CA GLU A 166 -12.89 2.98 5.76
C GLU A 166 -13.45 1.71 5.11
N PRO A 167 -13.30 0.53 5.73
CA PRO A 167 -13.93 -0.67 5.22
C PRO A 167 -15.44 -0.46 5.22
N VAL A 168 -16.09 -0.59 4.08
CA VAL A 168 -17.53 -0.66 3.99
C VAL A 168 -17.93 -2.03 4.57
N PHE A 169 -18.24 -2.07 5.86
CA PHE A 169 -18.88 -3.23 6.44
C PHE A 169 -20.31 -3.30 5.85
N PHE A 170 -20.51 -4.10 4.84
CA PHE A 170 -21.84 -4.59 4.58
C PHE A 170 -22.26 -5.36 5.83
N ALA A 171 -23.19 -4.80 6.60
CA ALA A 171 -23.83 -5.53 7.69
C ALA A 171 -24.40 -6.81 7.07
N GLY A 172 -23.72 -7.93 7.31
CA GLY A 172 -24.08 -9.20 6.73
C GLY A 172 -25.49 -9.54 7.15
N GLU A 173 -26.29 -9.92 6.20
CA GLU A 173 -27.56 -10.60 6.43
C GLU A 173 -27.28 -11.74 7.40
N SER A 174 -27.90 -11.63 8.57
CA SER A 174 -28.01 -12.71 9.54
C SER A 174 -28.75 -13.84 8.81
N VAL A 175 -28.01 -14.85 8.39
CA VAL A 175 -28.63 -16.10 7.92
C VAL A 175 -29.25 -16.75 9.13
N ALA A 176 -30.59 -16.69 9.18
CA ALA A 176 -31.43 -17.41 10.12
C ALA A 176 -31.38 -18.91 9.87
#